data_e3d6cf10fb9ebad47a607e9590d79cf6
#
_entry.id   e3d6cf10fb9ebad47a607e9590d79cf6
#
_cell.length_a   1.000
_cell.length_b   1.000
_cell.length_c   1.000
_cell.angle_alpha   90.00
_cell.angle_beta   90.00
_cell.angle_gamma   90.00
#
_symmetry.space_group_name_H-M   'P 1'
#
loop_
_entity.id
_entity.type
_entity.pdbx_description
1 polymer ?
#
loop_
_entity_poly.entity_id
_entity_poly.type
_entity_poly.pdbx_seq_one_letter_code
_entity_poly.pdbx_strand_id
1 'polypeptide(L)'
;MTPRRWAHATTHHHAPTTTSSSTTSTSSTSTTSTSTTVGTTACNHISASAGQSSGAAGTITGVVKVTNTGGSPCTVDGYPKVALFSGSGAPLTVVIVNGLSVDVSAQANAAPSSFALAPSASAQFAYQYSDVPVGNETSCPSSEEATVTMPGGSTASPTFAFAATPCNNGTVRVSPVYAS
;
A
#
# COMPACT_ATOMS: atom_id res chain seq x y z
N MET A 1 38.20 -20.56 44.87
CA MET A 1 39.36 -21.02 44.12
C MET A 1 39.75 -19.96 43.11
N THR A 2 41.00 -19.57 43.15
CA THR A 2 41.72 -18.38 42.76
C THR A 2 41.85 -18.17 41.23
N PRO A 3 42.15 -16.93 40.79
CA PRO A 3 42.13 -16.46 39.41
C PRO A 3 43.45 -16.69 38.66
N ARG A 4 43.44 -16.61 37.34
CA ARG A 4 44.68 -16.43 36.56
C ARG A 4 44.56 -15.23 35.63
N ARG A 5 45.42 -14.24 35.95
CA ARG A 5 45.90 -13.16 35.06
C ARG A 5 46.89 -13.75 34.03
N TRP A 6 46.90 -13.20 32.84
CA TRP A 6 48.11 -13.01 32.04
C TRP A 6 47.98 -11.74 31.19
N ALA A 7 48.83 -10.80 31.45
CA ALA A 7 49.13 -9.64 30.62
C ALA A 7 50.38 -9.97 29.79
N HIS A 8 50.43 -9.54 28.55
CA HIS A 8 51.69 -9.16 27.90
C HIS A 8 51.44 -8.09 26.85
N ALA A 9 52.03 -6.93 27.08
CA ALA A 9 52.24 -5.86 26.12
C ALA A 9 53.48 -6.18 25.26
N THR A 10 53.42 -5.83 24.00
CA THR A 10 54.62 -5.64 23.17
C THR A 10 54.41 -4.46 22.21
N THR A 11 55.13 -3.42 22.49
CA THR A 11 55.32 -2.21 21.66
C THR A 11 56.26 -2.55 20.52
N HIS A 12 55.88 -2.19 19.28
CA HIS A 12 56.84 -2.01 18.19
C HIS A 12 56.61 -0.69 17.47
N HIS A 13 57.57 0.19 17.59
CA HIS A 13 57.77 1.39 16.81
C HIS A 13 58.21 1.01 15.38
N HIS A 14 57.58 1.59 14.35
CA HIS A 14 58.23 1.79 13.05
C HIS A 14 57.91 3.17 12.46
N ALA A 15 58.96 3.75 11.90
CA ALA A 15 59.09 5.12 11.41
C ALA A 15 58.29 5.42 10.14
N PRO A 16 58.15 6.71 9.75
CA PRO A 16 57.22 7.14 8.69
C PRO A 16 57.86 6.98 7.31
N THR A 17 57.10 6.43 6.41
CA THR A 17 57.40 6.44 4.96
C THR A 17 56.54 7.48 4.29
N THR A 18 57.18 8.51 3.76
CA THR A 18 56.58 9.49 2.86
C THR A 18 56.22 8.85 1.55
N THR A 19 54.94 8.92 1.14
CA THR A 19 54.50 8.55 -0.21
C THR A 19 53.58 9.61 -0.78
N SER A 20 53.97 10.04 -1.97
CA SER A 20 53.42 11.09 -2.83
C SER A 20 51.91 11.09 -2.94
N SER A 21 51.34 12.30 -2.89
CA SER A 21 49.96 12.62 -3.20
C SER A 21 49.72 12.52 -4.72
N SER A 22 48.91 11.54 -5.12
CA SER A 22 48.27 11.53 -6.45
C SER A 22 46.91 12.16 -6.30
N THR A 23 46.72 13.36 -6.81
CA THR A 23 45.44 14.03 -6.96
C THR A 23 44.63 13.34 -8.07
N THR A 24 43.76 12.44 -7.70
CA THR A 24 42.73 11.90 -8.60
C THR A 24 41.58 12.89 -8.64
N SER A 25 41.44 13.60 -9.75
CA SER A 25 40.27 14.45 -10.02
C SER A 25 39.04 13.58 -10.20
N THR A 26 38.21 13.51 -9.18
CA THR A 26 36.90 12.87 -9.25
C THR A 26 35.96 13.82 -10.00
N SER A 27 35.68 13.52 -11.26
CA SER A 27 34.61 14.17 -12.02
C SER A 27 33.29 13.84 -11.36
N SER A 28 32.72 14.80 -10.65
CA SER A 28 31.34 14.71 -10.12
C SER A 28 30.38 14.76 -11.30
N THR A 29 29.89 13.61 -11.73
CA THR A 29 28.76 13.53 -12.65
C THR A 29 27.53 14.02 -11.89
N SER A 30 27.12 15.26 -12.14
CA SER A 30 25.87 15.81 -11.66
C SER A 30 24.73 15.03 -12.31
N THR A 31 24.17 14.05 -11.63
CA THR A 31 22.88 13.47 -12.02
C THR A 31 21.82 14.55 -11.81
N THR A 32 21.44 15.20 -12.92
CA THR A 32 20.29 16.10 -12.95
C THR A 32 19.07 15.24 -12.63
N SER A 33 18.61 15.30 -11.37
CA SER A 33 17.31 14.74 -10.97
C SER A 33 16.25 15.58 -11.69
N THR A 34 15.75 15.09 -12.81
CA THR A 34 14.59 15.65 -13.49
C THR A 34 13.42 15.46 -12.54
N SER A 35 13.05 16.50 -11.80
CA SER A 35 11.79 16.54 -11.07
C SER A 35 10.68 16.46 -12.12
N THR A 36 10.20 15.26 -12.38
CA THR A 36 9.01 15.04 -13.19
C THR A 36 7.86 15.66 -12.40
N THR A 37 7.37 16.81 -12.85
CA THR A 37 6.11 17.38 -12.34
C THR A 37 5.07 16.30 -12.56
N VAL A 38 4.56 15.73 -11.47
CA VAL A 38 3.47 14.75 -11.51
C VAL A 38 2.27 15.49 -12.07
N GLY A 39 1.98 15.28 -13.35
CA GLY A 39 0.78 15.84 -13.98
C GLY A 39 -0.45 15.30 -13.24
N THR A 40 -1.48 16.14 -13.07
CA THR A 40 -2.74 15.79 -12.38
C THR A 40 -3.67 14.96 -13.26
N THR A 41 -3.15 13.99 -14.01
CA THR A 41 -3.96 13.15 -14.90
C THR A 41 -4.65 12.06 -14.07
N ALA A 42 -5.98 12.04 -14.08
CA ALA A 42 -6.78 11.04 -13.38
C ALA A 42 -6.57 9.62 -13.95
N CYS A 43 -6.63 8.62 -13.09
CA CYS A 43 -6.47 7.20 -13.44
C CYS A 43 -7.77 6.63 -14.05
N ASN A 44 -8.08 6.96 -15.30
CA ASN A 44 -9.32 6.56 -15.97
C ASN A 44 -9.22 5.23 -16.75
N HIS A 45 -8.04 4.67 -16.88
CA HIS A 45 -7.80 3.36 -17.50
C HIS A 45 -7.15 2.45 -16.48
N ILE A 46 -7.97 1.73 -15.72
CA ILE A 46 -7.53 0.85 -14.65
C ILE A 46 -8.27 -0.49 -14.71
N SER A 47 -7.62 -1.52 -14.23
CA SER A 47 -8.24 -2.79 -13.83
C SER A 47 -8.02 -3.00 -12.34
N ALA A 48 -8.90 -3.78 -11.72
CA ALA A 48 -8.81 -4.13 -10.31
C ALA A 48 -8.99 -5.62 -10.09
N SER A 49 -8.39 -6.14 -9.04
CA SER A 49 -8.57 -7.52 -8.59
C SER A 49 -8.37 -7.62 -7.09
N ALA A 50 -9.20 -8.41 -6.42
CA ALA A 50 -8.96 -8.76 -5.04
C ALA A 50 -7.79 -9.75 -4.93
N GLY A 51 -6.90 -9.54 -3.98
CA GLY A 51 -5.87 -10.49 -3.57
C GLY A 51 -6.41 -11.46 -2.51
N GLN A 52 -5.50 -12.21 -1.91
CA GLN A 52 -5.86 -13.09 -0.80
C GLN A 52 -6.30 -12.28 0.42
N SER A 53 -7.28 -12.82 1.14
CA SER A 53 -7.72 -12.31 2.43
C SER A 53 -7.31 -13.27 3.55
N SER A 54 -7.16 -12.73 4.74
CA SER A 54 -6.92 -13.49 5.96
C SER A 54 -7.88 -13.02 7.04
N GLY A 55 -8.29 -13.95 7.92
CA GLY A 55 -9.19 -13.67 9.02
C GLY A 55 -8.56 -14.05 10.36
N ALA A 56 -8.75 -13.21 11.35
CA ALA A 56 -8.38 -13.50 12.74
C ALA A 56 -9.36 -12.81 13.69
N ALA A 57 -9.85 -13.54 14.68
CA ALA A 57 -10.74 -13.03 15.75
C ALA A 57 -11.95 -12.21 15.23
N GLY A 58 -12.57 -12.67 14.14
CA GLY A 58 -13.75 -12.02 13.57
C GLY A 58 -13.44 -10.76 12.74
N THR A 59 -12.17 -10.54 12.40
CA THR A 59 -11.73 -9.46 11.49
C THR A 59 -11.12 -10.07 10.25
N ILE A 60 -11.64 -9.69 9.09
CA ILE A 60 -11.10 -10.05 7.78
C ILE A 60 -10.30 -8.88 7.25
N THR A 61 -9.09 -9.15 6.77
CA THR A 61 -8.24 -8.19 6.08
C THR A 61 -7.78 -8.76 4.75
N GLY A 62 -7.54 -7.88 3.78
CA GLY A 62 -7.00 -8.27 2.48
C GLY A 62 -6.56 -7.05 1.69
N VAL A 63 -6.12 -7.28 0.46
CA VAL A 63 -5.67 -6.23 -0.43
C VAL A 63 -6.40 -6.29 -1.76
N VAL A 64 -6.63 -5.13 -2.35
CA VAL A 64 -7.07 -4.99 -3.74
C VAL A 64 -5.91 -4.39 -4.52
N LYS A 65 -5.55 -5.05 -5.61
CA LYS A 65 -4.57 -4.58 -6.58
C LYS A 65 -5.27 -3.80 -7.67
N VAL A 66 -4.75 -2.64 -8.00
CA VAL A 66 -5.22 -1.80 -9.12
C VAL A 66 -4.05 -1.58 -10.07
N THR A 67 -4.28 -1.80 -11.37
CA THR A 67 -3.25 -1.67 -12.41
C THR A 67 -3.66 -0.58 -13.40
N ASN A 68 -2.75 0.33 -13.72
CA ASN A 68 -2.95 1.28 -14.80
C ASN A 68 -2.84 0.56 -16.15
N THR A 69 -3.96 0.42 -16.85
CA THR A 69 -4.05 -0.20 -18.18
C THR A 69 -3.93 0.82 -19.31
N GLY A 70 -3.81 2.10 -18.97
CA GLY A 70 -3.61 3.17 -19.94
C GLY A 70 -2.17 3.27 -20.42
N GLY A 71 -1.97 4.00 -21.52
CA GLY A 71 -0.66 4.24 -22.14
C GLY A 71 0.15 5.40 -21.52
N SER A 72 -0.41 6.10 -20.51
CA SER A 72 0.22 7.24 -19.88
C SER A 72 0.19 7.12 -18.35
N PRO A 73 1.16 7.71 -17.63
CA PRO A 73 1.12 7.79 -16.18
C PRO A 73 -0.13 8.54 -15.70
N CYS A 74 -0.67 8.13 -14.57
CA CYS A 74 -1.76 8.82 -13.89
C CYS A 74 -1.41 9.07 -12.42
N THR A 75 -2.09 10.01 -11.78
CA THR A 75 -1.83 10.41 -10.39
C THR A 75 -2.82 9.73 -9.45
N VAL A 76 -2.30 9.16 -8.39
CA VAL A 76 -3.05 8.60 -7.27
C VAL A 76 -2.80 9.46 -6.04
N ASP A 77 -3.88 9.85 -5.33
CA ASP A 77 -3.76 10.68 -4.13
C ASP A 77 -4.94 10.43 -3.17
N GLY A 78 -4.73 9.63 -2.14
CA GLY A 78 -5.70 9.43 -1.07
C GLY A 78 -6.37 8.06 -1.03
N TYR A 79 -7.65 8.04 -0.64
CA TYR A 79 -8.44 6.84 -0.42
C TYR A 79 -9.29 6.49 -1.64
N PRO A 80 -9.43 5.18 -1.97
CA PRO A 80 -10.32 4.75 -3.04
C PRO A 80 -11.79 4.90 -2.60
N LYS A 81 -12.68 5.08 -3.59
CA LYS A 81 -14.11 4.88 -3.38
C LYS A 81 -14.46 3.46 -3.78
N VAL A 82 -15.11 2.73 -2.90
CA VAL A 82 -15.50 1.33 -3.13
C VAL A 82 -17.02 1.21 -3.01
N ALA A 83 -17.63 0.44 -3.88
CA ALA A 83 -19.03 0.02 -3.76
C ALA A 83 -19.11 -1.50 -3.91
N LEU A 84 -19.99 -2.13 -3.13
CA LEU A 84 -20.19 -3.58 -3.11
C LEU A 84 -21.52 -3.94 -3.75
N PHE A 85 -21.55 -5.09 -4.41
CA PHE A 85 -22.74 -5.59 -5.11
C PHE A 85 -22.97 -7.06 -4.76
N SER A 86 -24.24 -7.44 -4.65
CA SER A 86 -24.65 -8.84 -4.49
C SER A 86 -24.40 -9.65 -5.76
N GLY A 87 -24.52 -10.96 -5.71
CA GLY A 87 -24.43 -11.84 -6.89
C GLY A 87 -25.47 -11.59 -7.96
N SER A 88 -26.55 -10.87 -7.63
CA SER A 88 -27.53 -10.38 -8.63
C SER A 88 -27.17 -9.03 -9.25
N GLY A 89 -26.04 -8.44 -8.88
CA GLY A 89 -25.62 -7.10 -9.32
C GLY A 89 -26.33 -5.95 -8.59
N ALA A 90 -27.12 -6.24 -7.54
CA ALA A 90 -27.78 -5.19 -6.77
C ALA A 90 -26.76 -4.51 -5.82
N PRO A 91 -26.76 -3.17 -5.73
CA PRO A 91 -25.88 -2.46 -4.82
C PRO A 91 -26.22 -2.80 -3.37
N LEU A 92 -25.19 -3.03 -2.55
CA LEU A 92 -25.33 -3.27 -1.12
C LEU A 92 -25.21 -1.97 -0.35
N THR A 93 -26.04 -1.84 0.70
CA THR A 93 -25.91 -0.74 1.65
C THR A 93 -24.76 -1.07 2.60
N VAL A 94 -23.62 -0.45 2.38
CA VAL A 94 -22.42 -0.58 3.21
C VAL A 94 -21.85 0.79 3.60
N VAL A 95 -21.12 0.84 4.70
CA VAL A 95 -20.45 2.04 5.19
C VAL A 95 -18.96 1.92 4.92
N ILE A 96 -18.43 2.73 4.00
CA ILE A 96 -16.99 2.78 3.73
C ILE A 96 -16.33 3.80 4.64
N VAL A 97 -15.33 3.35 5.41
CA VAL A 97 -14.59 4.17 6.38
C VAL A 97 -13.13 4.23 5.97
N ASN A 98 -12.59 5.44 5.88
CA ASN A 98 -11.18 5.67 5.61
C ASN A 98 -10.31 5.33 6.83
N GLY A 99 -9.21 4.63 6.60
CA GLY A 99 -8.27 4.18 7.63
C GLY A 99 -8.65 2.81 8.22
N LEU A 100 -7.63 1.99 8.45
CA LEU A 100 -7.76 0.67 9.06
C LEU A 100 -7.79 0.80 10.58
N SER A 101 -8.39 -0.17 11.27
CA SER A 101 -8.39 -0.25 12.74
C SER A 101 -7.39 -1.29 13.28
N VAL A 102 -6.79 -2.09 12.38
CA VAL A 102 -5.71 -3.02 12.71
C VAL A 102 -4.51 -2.77 11.78
N ASP A 103 -3.33 -3.16 12.23
CA ASP A 103 -2.13 -3.09 11.41
C ASP A 103 -2.15 -4.20 10.36
N VAL A 104 -2.12 -3.81 9.08
CA VAL A 104 -2.03 -4.73 7.93
C VAL A 104 -0.61 -4.70 7.36
N SER A 105 -0.10 -3.51 7.09
CA SER A 105 1.29 -3.27 6.69
C SER A 105 1.67 -1.81 6.95
N ALA A 106 2.97 -1.51 7.00
CA ALA A 106 3.43 -0.15 7.19
C ALA A 106 2.88 0.80 6.10
N GLN A 107 2.79 0.35 4.85
CA GLN A 107 2.27 1.14 3.73
C GLN A 107 0.75 1.35 3.84
N ALA A 108 -0.01 0.30 4.18
CA ALA A 108 -1.46 0.39 4.33
C ALA A 108 -1.89 1.27 5.50
N ASN A 109 -1.08 1.32 6.55
CA ASN A 109 -1.36 2.13 7.75
C ASN A 109 -0.70 3.53 7.71
N ALA A 110 0.03 3.86 6.64
CA ALA A 110 0.62 5.18 6.45
C ALA A 110 -0.43 6.25 6.12
N ALA A 111 -0.06 7.51 6.29
CA ALA A 111 -0.86 8.62 5.79
C ALA A 111 -0.94 8.59 4.25
N PRO A 112 -2.03 9.10 3.65
CA PRO A 112 -2.13 9.24 2.20
C PRO A 112 -0.95 10.03 1.63
N SER A 113 -0.45 9.58 0.47
CA SER A 113 0.60 10.28 -0.27
C SER A 113 0.31 10.25 -1.76
N SER A 114 0.62 11.34 -2.44
CA SER A 114 0.45 11.44 -3.88
C SER A 114 1.63 10.79 -4.61
N PHE A 115 1.34 10.00 -5.65
CA PHE A 115 2.36 9.39 -6.51
C PHE A 115 1.86 9.18 -7.93
N ALA A 116 2.80 9.04 -8.87
CA ALA A 116 2.49 8.68 -10.24
C ALA A 116 2.45 7.16 -10.41
N LEU A 117 1.38 6.66 -11.01
CA LEU A 117 1.22 5.27 -11.40
C LEU A 117 1.52 5.13 -12.89
N ALA A 118 2.69 4.60 -13.22
CA ALA A 118 3.14 4.43 -14.61
C ALA A 118 2.24 3.44 -15.39
N PRO A 119 2.29 3.45 -16.74
CA PRO A 119 1.61 2.44 -17.55
C PRO A 119 2.02 1.03 -17.13
N SER A 120 1.06 0.13 -17.04
CA SER A 120 1.20 -1.27 -16.60
C SER A 120 1.69 -1.44 -15.15
N ALA A 121 1.98 -0.37 -14.42
CA ALA A 121 2.30 -0.43 -13.00
C ALA A 121 1.04 -0.68 -12.16
N SER A 122 1.27 -1.22 -10.97
CA SER A 122 0.21 -1.51 -10.02
C SER A 122 0.38 -0.73 -8.73
N ALA A 123 -0.75 -0.42 -8.11
CA ALA A 123 -0.89 0.08 -6.76
C ALA A 123 -1.81 -0.85 -5.99
N GLN A 124 -1.88 -0.67 -4.68
CA GLN A 124 -2.72 -1.46 -3.80
C GLN A 124 -3.44 -0.57 -2.79
N PHE A 125 -4.55 -1.07 -2.27
CA PHE A 125 -5.11 -0.62 -1.02
C PHE A 125 -5.54 -1.84 -0.20
N ALA A 126 -5.45 -1.75 1.11
CA ALA A 126 -5.95 -2.78 2.01
C ALA A 126 -7.40 -2.49 2.38
N TYR A 127 -8.14 -3.56 2.63
CA TYR A 127 -9.47 -3.48 3.20
C TYR A 127 -9.56 -4.30 4.49
N GLN A 128 -10.54 -3.93 5.31
CA GLN A 128 -10.84 -4.61 6.58
C GLN A 128 -12.34 -4.55 6.84
N TYR A 129 -12.91 -5.66 7.30
CA TYR A 129 -14.28 -5.71 7.82
C TYR A 129 -14.39 -6.76 8.92
N SER A 130 -15.48 -6.70 9.72
CA SER A 130 -15.86 -7.77 10.64
C SER A 130 -16.79 -8.74 9.93
N ASP A 131 -16.58 -10.04 10.12
CA ASP A 131 -17.50 -11.11 9.71
C ASP A 131 -18.39 -11.62 10.85
N VAL A 132 -18.34 -10.95 12.00
CA VAL A 132 -19.13 -11.26 13.18
C VAL A 132 -20.25 -10.24 13.35
N PRO A 133 -21.53 -10.69 13.37
CA PRO A 133 -22.65 -9.81 13.66
C PRO A 133 -22.53 -9.16 15.04
N VAL A 134 -22.98 -7.91 15.17
CA VAL A 134 -22.95 -7.15 16.40
C VAL A 134 -24.34 -6.68 16.81
N GLY A 135 -24.58 -6.56 18.11
CA GLY A 135 -25.85 -6.11 18.65
C GLY A 135 -27.03 -7.00 18.23
N ASN A 136 -28.01 -6.43 17.54
CA ASN A 136 -29.21 -7.13 17.07
C ASN A 136 -29.11 -7.56 15.58
N GLU A 137 -27.93 -7.49 14.99
CA GLU A 137 -27.70 -7.90 13.61
C GLU A 137 -27.86 -9.41 13.47
N THR A 138 -28.81 -9.87 12.66
CA THR A 138 -29.09 -11.29 12.44
C THR A 138 -28.46 -11.85 11.16
N SER A 139 -28.04 -10.98 10.27
CA SER A 139 -27.34 -11.31 9.01
C SER A 139 -26.51 -10.14 8.54
N CYS A 140 -25.45 -10.43 7.82
CA CYS A 140 -24.57 -9.43 7.21
C CYS A 140 -24.78 -9.38 5.70
N PRO A 141 -24.64 -8.21 5.05
CA PRO A 141 -24.70 -8.15 3.61
C PRO A 141 -23.62 -9.06 2.98
N SER A 142 -23.97 -9.72 1.87
CA SER A 142 -23.04 -10.60 1.16
C SER A 142 -22.77 -10.02 -0.23
N SER A 143 -21.50 -9.71 -0.52
CA SER A 143 -21.06 -9.26 -1.84
C SER A 143 -20.37 -10.39 -2.60
N GLU A 144 -20.51 -10.35 -3.92
CA GLU A 144 -19.77 -11.16 -4.88
C GLU A 144 -18.91 -10.28 -5.80
N GLU A 145 -19.27 -9.01 -5.92
CA GLU A 145 -18.58 -8.05 -6.78
C GLU A 145 -18.37 -6.71 -6.04
N ALA A 146 -17.35 -5.99 -6.47
CA ALA A 146 -17.10 -4.62 -6.06
C ALA A 146 -16.68 -3.76 -7.24
N THR A 147 -16.89 -2.45 -7.13
CA THR A 147 -16.26 -1.45 -7.99
C THR A 147 -15.29 -0.62 -7.17
N VAL A 148 -14.25 -0.12 -7.83
CA VAL A 148 -13.31 0.82 -7.24
C VAL A 148 -13.12 2.03 -8.15
N THR A 149 -13.24 3.23 -7.58
CA THR A 149 -12.86 4.47 -8.23
C THR A 149 -11.60 5.00 -7.56
N MET A 150 -10.56 5.23 -8.36
CA MET A 150 -9.28 5.72 -7.84
C MET A 150 -9.40 7.18 -7.39
N PRO A 151 -8.70 7.57 -6.31
CA PRO A 151 -8.61 8.97 -5.92
C PRO A 151 -7.87 9.82 -6.97
N GLY A 152 -7.99 11.13 -6.88
CA GLY A 152 -7.35 12.03 -7.86
C GLY A 152 -8.24 12.38 -9.06
N GLY A 153 -9.57 12.26 -8.91
CA GLY A 153 -10.53 12.71 -9.94
C GLY A 153 -10.85 11.66 -11.00
N SER A 154 -10.54 10.38 -10.76
CA SER A 154 -10.93 9.29 -11.67
C SER A 154 -12.46 9.19 -11.80
N THR A 155 -12.94 8.94 -13.01
CA THR A 155 -14.33 8.60 -13.32
C THR A 155 -14.51 7.10 -13.65
N ALA A 156 -13.41 6.37 -13.84
CA ALA A 156 -13.45 4.93 -14.07
C ALA A 156 -13.75 4.18 -12.77
N SER A 157 -14.63 3.19 -12.86
CA SER A 157 -15.04 2.32 -11.75
C SER A 157 -15.12 0.87 -12.23
N PRO A 158 -13.96 0.21 -12.48
CA PRO A 158 -13.98 -1.18 -12.92
C PRO A 158 -14.61 -2.08 -11.86
N THR A 159 -15.37 -3.07 -12.33
CA THR A 159 -15.94 -4.13 -11.51
C THR A 159 -14.96 -5.29 -11.42
N PHE A 160 -14.88 -5.92 -10.27
CA PHE A 160 -14.05 -7.11 -10.01
C PHE A 160 -14.74 -8.03 -9.00
N ALA A 161 -14.42 -9.33 -9.05
CA ALA A 161 -14.92 -10.30 -8.09
C ALA A 161 -14.42 -9.97 -6.68
N PHE A 162 -15.36 -9.88 -5.73
CA PHE A 162 -15.09 -9.51 -4.36
C PHE A 162 -16.08 -10.17 -3.40
N ALA A 163 -15.77 -11.39 -2.98
CA ALA A 163 -16.56 -12.12 -2.00
C ALA A 163 -16.27 -11.59 -0.59
N ALA A 164 -17.27 -10.97 0.04
CA ALA A 164 -17.17 -10.44 1.39
C ALA A 164 -18.54 -10.44 2.09
N THR A 165 -18.52 -10.58 3.40
CA THR A 165 -19.73 -10.52 4.25
C THR A 165 -19.51 -9.53 5.40
N PRO A 166 -19.45 -8.21 5.08
CA PRO A 166 -19.18 -7.21 6.11
C PRO A 166 -20.37 -7.08 7.08
N CYS A 167 -20.14 -7.45 8.32
CA CYS A 167 -21.02 -7.22 9.45
C CYS A 167 -20.79 -5.82 10.05
N ASN A 168 -21.32 -5.59 11.26
CA ASN A 168 -21.26 -4.30 11.95
C ASN A 168 -21.85 -3.17 11.08
N ASN A 169 -23.12 -3.33 10.70
CA ASN A 169 -23.87 -2.45 9.80
C ASN A 169 -23.22 -2.32 8.41
N GLY A 170 -22.61 -3.40 7.91
CA GLY A 170 -21.97 -3.38 6.61
C GLY A 170 -20.69 -2.52 6.56
N THR A 171 -20.01 -2.34 7.68
CA THR A 171 -18.82 -1.46 7.75
C THR A 171 -17.61 -2.11 7.10
N VAL A 172 -17.05 -1.43 6.11
CA VAL A 172 -15.77 -1.78 5.44
C VAL A 172 -14.80 -0.61 5.59
N ARG A 173 -13.62 -0.90 6.09
CA ARG A 173 -12.52 0.07 6.18
C ARG A 173 -11.56 -0.11 5.02
N VAL A 174 -11.04 0.99 4.51
CA VAL A 174 -10.06 0.98 3.42
C VAL A 174 -8.84 1.83 3.79
N SER A 175 -7.66 1.35 3.40
CA SER A 175 -6.43 2.13 3.50
C SER A 175 -6.35 3.20 2.41
N PRO A 176 -5.43 4.18 2.51
CA PRO A 176 -4.99 4.92 1.34
C PRO A 176 -4.49 3.97 0.26
N VAL A 177 -4.49 4.43 -0.99
CA VAL A 177 -3.80 3.70 -2.07
C VAL A 177 -2.29 3.93 -1.93
N TYR A 178 -1.51 2.86 -2.08
CA TYR A 178 -0.04 2.89 -1.99
C TYR A 178 0.59 2.11 -3.15
N ALA A 179 1.83 2.41 -3.49
CA ALA A 179 2.59 1.68 -4.51
C ALA A 179 2.86 0.23 -4.06
N SER A 180 2.72 -0.72 -5.00
CA SER A 180 2.99 -2.16 -4.75
C SER A 180 4.44 -2.51 -4.95
#